data_3a0e05591dfe45d1b7802cfe8de000b8
#
_entry.id   3a0e05591dfe45d1b7802cfe8de000b8
#
_cell.length_a   1.000
_cell.length_b   1.000
_cell.length_c   1.000
_cell.angle_alpha   90.00
_cell.angle_beta   90.00
_cell.angle_gamma   90.00
#
_symmetry.space_group_name_H-M   'P 1'
#
loop_
_entity.id
_entity.type
_entity.pdbx_description
1 polymer ?
#
loop_
_entity_poly.entity_id
_entity_poly.type
_entity_poly.pdbx_seq_one_letter_code
_entity_poly.pdbx_strand_id
1 'polypeptide(L)'
;SDATYVESPLYLHILDTLLYAATYQEYQTRPMMTFRGMVPIHIKDLANKLHALQMVPSGKESQSEYGLSELMGGCFAFDKDSKVLKFFSERMGMELSPINIASGIKTFGMVQILLETQVIGNDKILIWDEPENHLHPQWQVTFAELLVKLAKRGIPVIISTHSPYFVQGIRYFSAKHDLETFTNYYLAEEEED
;
A
#
# COMPACT_ATOMS: atom_id res chain seq x y z
N SER A 1 1.74 -9.57 -12.33
CA SER A 1 1.24 -8.39 -13.07
C SER A 1 2.22 -7.24 -12.90
N ASP A 2 2.37 -6.42 -13.92
CA ASP A 2 3.27 -5.26 -13.94
C ASP A 2 2.63 -4.03 -13.28
N ALA A 3 1.44 -4.19 -12.72
CA ALA A 3 0.73 -3.16 -11.98
C ALA A 3 0.29 -3.67 -10.61
N THR A 4 0.32 -2.80 -9.62
CA THR A 4 -0.18 -3.07 -8.26
C THR A 4 -1.26 -2.04 -7.95
N TYR A 5 -2.49 -2.53 -7.75
CA TYR A 5 -3.63 -1.72 -7.38
C TYR A 5 -3.89 -1.82 -5.88
N VAL A 6 -3.95 -0.67 -5.22
CA VAL A 6 -4.25 -0.54 -3.80
C VAL A 6 -5.53 0.26 -3.64
N GLU A 7 -6.59 -0.39 -3.18
CA GLU A 7 -7.87 0.22 -2.87
C GLU A 7 -7.92 0.68 -1.40
N SER A 8 -7.31 -0.09 -0.50
CA SER A 8 -7.34 0.24 0.92
C SER A 8 -6.14 -0.30 1.69
N PRO A 9 -5.48 0.51 2.53
CA PRO A 9 -4.44 0.03 3.44
C PRO A 9 -5.01 -0.85 4.57
N LEU A 10 -6.33 -0.87 4.74
CA LEU A 10 -6.99 -1.69 5.75
C LEU A 10 -6.87 -3.18 5.46
N TYR A 11 -6.52 -3.59 4.24
CA TYR A 11 -6.27 -4.99 3.91
C TYR A 11 -5.14 -5.62 4.72
N LEU A 12 -4.23 -4.83 5.29
CA LEU A 12 -3.17 -5.34 6.16
C LEU A 12 -3.72 -6.04 7.42
N HIS A 13 -4.85 -5.62 7.97
CA HIS A 13 -5.40 -6.24 9.18
C HIS A 13 -6.30 -7.46 8.90
N ILE A 14 -6.67 -7.69 7.66
CA ILE A 14 -7.45 -8.87 7.24
C ILE A 14 -6.70 -9.76 6.26
N LEU A 15 -5.38 -9.54 6.12
CA LEU A 15 -4.55 -10.22 5.12
C LEU A 15 -4.68 -11.74 5.20
N ASP A 16 -4.58 -12.32 6.39
CA ASP A 16 -4.69 -13.77 6.57
C ASP A 16 -6.06 -14.31 6.14
N THR A 17 -7.13 -13.55 6.43
CA THR A 17 -8.49 -13.89 6.01
C THR A 17 -8.64 -13.83 4.49
N LEU A 18 -8.04 -12.81 3.84
CA LEU A 18 -8.05 -12.67 2.39
C LEU A 18 -7.27 -13.80 1.71
N LEU A 19 -6.12 -14.17 2.24
CA LEU A 19 -5.30 -15.26 1.74
C LEU A 19 -6.02 -16.60 1.87
N TYR A 20 -6.64 -16.86 3.03
CA TYR A 20 -7.44 -18.06 3.25
C TYR A 20 -8.61 -18.13 2.26
N ALA A 21 -9.38 -17.05 2.11
CA ALA A 21 -10.50 -17.00 1.18
C ALA A 21 -10.06 -17.19 -0.28
N ALA A 22 -8.95 -16.57 -0.68
CA ALA A 22 -8.39 -16.69 -2.02
C ALA A 22 -7.95 -18.14 -2.32
N THR A 23 -7.28 -18.79 -1.37
CA THR A 23 -6.83 -20.19 -1.50
C THR A 23 -8.02 -21.15 -1.55
N TYR A 24 -9.02 -20.93 -0.69
CA TYR A 24 -10.23 -21.78 -0.66
C TYR A 24 -10.99 -21.75 -1.99
N GLN A 25 -11.04 -20.61 -2.67
CA GLN A 25 -11.64 -20.49 -4.00
C GLN A 25 -10.93 -21.33 -5.08
N GLU A 26 -9.61 -21.49 -4.99
CA GLU A 26 -8.85 -22.30 -5.96
C GLU A 26 -9.11 -23.80 -5.85
N TYR A 27 -9.41 -24.29 -4.63
CA TYR A 27 -9.65 -25.71 -4.40
C TYR A 27 -11.11 -26.17 -4.63
N GLN A 28 -12.04 -25.22 -4.82
CA GLN A 28 -13.44 -25.58 -5.11
C GLN A 28 -13.68 -25.84 -6.60
N THR A 29 -13.36 -27.05 -7.06
CA THR A 29 -13.70 -27.57 -8.40
C THR A 29 -15.14 -28.06 -8.53
N ARG A 30 -16.02 -27.86 -7.54
CA ARG A 30 -17.41 -28.32 -7.59
C ARG A 30 -18.40 -27.17 -7.86
N PRO A 31 -19.23 -27.27 -8.94
CA PRO A 31 -20.14 -26.21 -9.38
C PRO A 31 -21.38 -26.00 -8.48
N MET A 32 -21.46 -26.57 -7.29
CA MET A 32 -22.71 -26.69 -6.55
C MET A 32 -22.87 -25.77 -5.33
N MET A 33 -21.94 -24.91 -5.03
CA MET A 33 -22.14 -23.82 -4.07
C MET A 33 -21.73 -22.48 -4.70
N THR A 34 -22.71 -21.74 -5.14
CA THR A 34 -22.56 -20.33 -5.49
C THR A 34 -22.20 -19.55 -4.23
N PHE A 35 -20.93 -19.52 -3.86
CA PHE A 35 -20.43 -18.52 -2.92
C PHE A 35 -20.59 -17.16 -3.60
N ARG A 36 -21.58 -16.38 -3.16
CA ARG A 36 -21.84 -15.01 -3.61
C ARG A 36 -20.78 -13.99 -3.09
N GLY A 37 -19.56 -14.42 -2.82
CA GLY A 37 -18.50 -13.60 -2.28
C GLY A 37 -17.14 -14.04 -2.83
N MET A 38 -16.96 -13.92 -4.15
CA MET A 38 -15.61 -14.09 -4.71
C MET A 38 -14.75 -12.90 -4.31
N VAL A 39 -13.55 -13.18 -3.77
CA VAL A 39 -12.55 -12.13 -3.60
C VAL A 39 -12.20 -11.56 -4.97
N PRO A 40 -12.35 -10.26 -5.20
CA PRO A 40 -11.99 -9.63 -6.47
C PRO A 40 -10.54 -9.93 -6.84
N ILE A 41 -10.27 -10.07 -8.14
CA ILE A 41 -8.95 -10.49 -8.62
C ILE A 41 -7.81 -9.54 -8.20
N HIS A 42 -8.09 -8.24 -8.16
CA HIS A 42 -7.11 -7.24 -7.74
C HIS A 42 -6.79 -7.34 -6.24
N ILE A 43 -7.78 -7.64 -5.40
CA ILE A 43 -7.57 -7.86 -3.95
C ILE A 43 -6.76 -9.14 -3.72
N LYS A 44 -7.06 -10.21 -4.47
CA LYS A 44 -6.29 -11.44 -4.43
C LYS A 44 -4.83 -11.22 -4.86
N ASP A 45 -4.62 -10.49 -5.95
CA ASP A 45 -3.29 -10.13 -6.45
C ASP A 45 -2.52 -9.33 -5.40
N LEU A 46 -3.15 -8.31 -4.82
CA LEU A 46 -2.55 -7.51 -3.75
C LEU A 46 -2.22 -8.36 -2.52
N ALA A 47 -3.14 -9.21 -2.06
CA ALA A 47 -2.91 -10.09 -0.91
C ALA A 47 -1.70 -11.02 -1.12
N ASN A 48 -1.58 -11.61 -2.31
CA ASN A 48 -0.42 -12.45 -2.65
C ASN A 48 0.88 -11.66 -2.69
N LYS A 49 0.87 -10.43 -3.20
CA LYS A 49 2.02 -9.52 -3.21
C LYS A 49 2.45 -9.15 -1.79
N LEU A 50 1.51 -8.84 -0.92
CA LEU A 50 1.80 -8.54 0.48
C LEU A 50 2.34 -9.77 1.22
N HIS A 51 1.79 -10.95 0.94
CA HIS A 51 2.24 -12.21 1.55
C HIS A 51 3.68 -12.57 1.14
N ALA A 52 4.15 -12.10 -0.01
CA ALA A 52 5.53 -12.31 -0.46
C ALA A 52 6.57 -11.75 0.53
N LEU A 53 6.19 -10.83 1.43
CA LEU A 53 7.06 -10.33 2.50
C LEU A 53 7.60 -11.46 3.40
N GLN A 54 6.91 -12.59 3.52
CA GLN A 54 7.41 -13.76 4.27
C GLN A 54 8.72 -14.32 3.70
N MET A 55 8.95 -14.13 2.40
CA MET A 55 10.13 -14.61 1.69
C MET A 55 11.29 -13.61 1.70
N VAL A 56 11.03 -12.38 2.16
CA VAL A 56 12.04 -11.33 2.22
C VAL A 56 12.87 -11.51 3.50
N PRO A 57 14.19 -11.66 3.39
CA PRO A 57 15.05 -11.63 4.57
C PRO A 57 14.85 -10.31 5.31
N SER A 58 14.69 -10.38 6.63
CA SER A 58 14.51 -9.18 7.46
C SER A 58 15.77 -8.30 7.40
N GLY A 59 15.87 -7.49 6.34
CA GLY A 59 16.98 -6.58 6.08
C GLY A 59 16.54 -5.13 6.29
N LYS A 60 17.29 -4.41 7.13
CA LYS A 60 17.01 -3.01 7.46
C LYS A 60 17.34 -2.02 6.32
N GLU A 61 17.89 -2.47 5.20
CA GLU A 61 18.47 -1.57 4.19
C GLU A 61 17.44 -0.83 3.33
N SER A 62 16.32 -1.47 2.97
CA SER A 62 15.26 -0.80 2.18
C SER A 62 14.43 0.19 3.00
N GLN A 63 14.36 0.01 4.32
CA GLN A 63 13.57 0.85 5.22
C GLN A 63 14.19 2.25 5.44
N SER A 64 15.52 2.35 5.39
CA SER A 64 16.22 3.61 5.68
C SER A 64 16.09 4.66 4.57
N GLU A 65 15.85 4.24 3.34
CA GLU A 65 15.89 5.13 2.18
C GLU A 65 14.76 6.17 2.14
N TYR A 66 13.57 5.81 2.64
CA TYR A 66 12.41 6.70 2.69
C TYR A 66 12.04 7.16 4.10
N GLY A 67 12.79 6.75 5.12
CA GLY A 67 12.49 7.06 6.51
C GLY A 67 11.16 6.52 7.01
N LEU A 68 10.66 5.42 6.42
CA LEU A 68 9.34 4.88 6.75
C LEU A 68 9.28 4.33 8.17
N SER A 69 10.35 3.68 8.63
CA SER A 69 10.43 3.12 9.97
C SER A 69 10.37 4.21 11.05
N GLU A 70 11.12 5.27 10.87
CA GLU A 70 11.12 6.44 11.76
C GLU A 70 9.76 7.13 11.75
N LEU A 71 9.16 7.28 10.57
CA LEU A 71 7.85 7.93 10.42
C LEU A 71 6.74 7.16 11.11
N MET A 72 6.76 5.82 10.99
CA MET A 72 5.76 4.94 11.62
C MET A 72 6.08 4.64 13.10
N GLY A 73 7.31 4.83 13.53
CA GLY A 73 7.83 4.40 14.83
C GLY A 73 7.96 2.88 14.93
N GLY A 74 8.26 2.23 13.81
CA GLY A 74 8.40 0.77 13.69
C GLY A 74 8.16 0.27 12.26
N CYS A 75 8.00 -1.03 12.10
CA CYS A 75 7.84 -1.65 10.78
C CYS A 75 6.86 -2.83 10.81
N PHE A 76 6.30 -3.13 9.64
CA PHE A 76 5.54 -4.36 9.42
C PHE A 76 6.49 -5.48 8.99
N ALA A 77 6.33 -6.65 9.58
CA ALA A 77 7.04 -7.86 9.18
C ALA A 77 6.20 -9.10 9.57
N PHE A 78 6.51 -10.23 8.96
CA PHE A 78 5.94 -11.50 9.42
C PHE A 78 6.72 -12.02 10.62
N ASP A 79 6.00 -12.38 11.64
CA ASP A 79 6.55 -13.10 12.80
C ASP A 79 7.13 -14.45 12.36
N LYS A 80 8.34 -14.76 12.79
CA LYS A 80 9.07 -15.94 12.31
C LYS A 80 8.41 -17.28 12.68
N ASP A 81 7.77 -17.32 13.85
CA ASP A 81 7.20 -18.53 14.40
C ASP A 81 5.75 -18.71 13.94
N SER A 82 4.91 -17.69 14.13
CA SER A 82 3.48 -17.76 13.80
C SER A 82 3.17 -17.55 12.32
N LYS A 83 4.11 -16.98 11.54
CA LYS A 83 3.91 -16.58 10.13
C LYS A 83 2.74 -15.61 9.93
N VAL A 84 2.39 -14.86 10.96
CA VAL A 84 1.35 -13.83 10.93
C VAL A 84 2.00 -12.46 10.78
N LEU A 85 1.37 -11.58 9.97
CA LEU A 85 1.82 -10.19 9.83
C LEU A 85 1.66 -9.45 11.16
N LYS A 86 2.72 -8.79 11.60
CA LYS A 86 2.74 -7.98 12.83
C LYS A 86 3.39 -6.61 12.56
N PHE A 87 3.09 -5.66 13.41
CA PHE A 87 3.80 -4.40 13.48
C PHE A 87 4.74 -4.41 14.69
N PHE A 88 6.02 -4.26 14.44
CA PHE A 88 7.07 -4.19 15.44
C PHE A 88 7.28 -2.73 15.81
N SER A 89 6.74 -2.31 16.95
CA SER A 89 6.86 -0.94 17.43
C SER A 89 8.20 -0.73 18.13
N GLU A 90 9.05 0.10 17.55
CA GLU A 90 10.32 0.49 18.17
C GLU A 90 10.09 1.33 19.43
N ARG A 91 9.07 2.20 19.39
CA ARG A 91 8.74 3.08 20.51
C ARG A 91 8.24 2.32 21.74
N MET A 92 7.48 1.24 21.54
CA MET A 92 6.89 0.46 22.63
C MET A 92 7.74 -0.77 22.98
N GLY A 93 8.69 -1.17 22.12
CA GLY A 93 9.47 -2.39 22.28
C GLY A 93 8.62 -3.66 22.23
N MET A 94 7.49 -3.64 21.49
CA MET A 94 6.56 -4.77 21.46
C MET A 94 5.96 -4.98 20.08
N GLU A 95 5.43 -6.16 19.87
CA GLU A 95 4.70 -6.56 18.66
C GLU A 95 3.22 -6.26 18.81
N LEU A 96 2.61 -5.73 17.76
CA LEU A 96 1.19 -5.40 17.70
C LEU A 96 0.54 -6.07 16.50
N SER A 97 -0.69 -6.55 16.68
CA SER A 97 -1.51 -7.00 15.56
C SER A 97 -1.88 -5.79 14.65
N PRO A 98 -1.87 -5.94 13.32
CA PRO A 98 -2.24 -4.87 12.40
C PRO A 98 -3.61 -4.26 12.66
N ILE A 99 -4.55 -5.02 13.24
CA ILE A 99 -5.88 -4.52 13.61
C ILE A 99 -5.82 -3.39 14.64
N ASN A 100 -4.82 -3.41 15.51
CA ASN A 100 -4.64 -2.43 16.59
C ASN A 100 -3.80 -1.22 16.17
N ILE A 101 -3.40 -1.16 14.90
CA ILE A 101 -2.57 -0.09 14.35
C ILE A 101 -3.47 0.97 13.67
N ALA A 102 -3.14 2.24 13.88
CA ALA A 102 -3.82 3.34 13.21
C ALA A 102 -3.77 3.21 11.69
N SER A 103 -4.85 3.60 11.00
CA SER A 103 -4.96 3.50 9.54
C SER A 103 -3.83 4.24 8.82
N GLY A 104 -3.44 5.42 9.30
CA GLY A 104 -2.32 6.16 8.72
C GLY A 104 -1.01 5.38 8.74
N ILE A 105 -0.68 4.68 9.83
CA ILE A 105 0.51 3.83 9.89
C ILE A 105 0.40 2.67 8.88
N LYS A 106 -0.80 2.10 8.70
CA LYS A 106 -1.04 1.05 7.69
C LYS A 106 -0.80 1.56 6.27
N THR A 107 -1.16 2.81 5.97
CA THR A 107 -0.91 3.43 4.65
C THR A 107 0.59 3.45 4.33
N PHE A 108 1.41 3.93 5.25
CA PHE A 108 2.87 3.92 5.07
C PHE A 108 3.44 2.50 5.12
N GLY A 109 2.90 1.64 5.96
CA GLY A 109 3.27 0.23 6.03
C GLY A 109 2.97 -0.56 4.75
N MET A 110 1.88 -0.22 4.06
CA MET A 110 1.59 -0.77 2.74
C MET A 110 2.71 -0.44 1.75
N VAL A 111 3.15 0.83 1.70
CA VAL A 111 4.29 1.23 0.85
C VAL A 111 5.57 0.49 1.25
N GLN A 112 5.84 0.38 2.56
CA GLN A 112 6.99 -0.38 3.06
C GLN A 112 6.99 -1.80 2.50
N ILE A 113 5.89 -2.52 2.65
CA ILE A 113 5.78 -3.92 2.20
C ILE A 113 5.94 -4.02 0.68
N LEU A 114 5.29 -3.14 -0.08
CA LEU A 114 5.37 -3.15 -1.54
C LEU A 114 6.79 -2.87 -2.06
N LEU A 115 7.56 -2.03 -1.38
CA LEU A 115 8.97 -1.79 -1.70
C LEU A 115 9.84 -3.00 -1.34
N GLU A 116 9.70 -3.54 -0.14
CA GLU A 116 10.49 -4.67 0.34
C GLU A 116 10.26 -5.95 -0.48
N THR A 117 9.04 -6.17 -0.92
CA THR A 117 8.68 -7.29 -1.79
C THR A 117 9.02 -7.05 -3.26
N GLN A 118 9.52 -5.85 -3.60
CA GLN A 118 9.86 -5.44 -4.97
C GLN A 118 8.70 -5.60 -5.96
N VAL A 119 7.46 -5.52 -5.49
CA VAL A 119 6.27 -5.56 -6.36
C VAL A 119 5.94 -4.20 -6.97
N ILE A 120 6.53 -3.13 -6.44
CA ILE A 120 6.63 -1.83 -7.09
C ILE A 120 8.08 -1.51 -7.41
N GLY A 121 8.34 -0.84 -8.54
CA GLY A 121 9.68 -0.57 -9.04
C GLY A 121 9.64 0.15 -10.38
N ASN A 122 10.78 0.35 -11.03
CA ASN A 122 10.89 1.14 -12.27
C ASN A 122 9.98 0.65 -13.41
N ASP A 123 9.74 -0.66 -13.50
CA ASP A 123 8.93 -1.26 -14.56
C ASP A 123 7.52 -1.68 -14.06
N LYS A 124 7.12 -1.23 -12.88
CA LYS A 124 5.88 -1.68 -12.24
C LYS A 124 5.09 -0.48 -11.74
N ILE A 125 3.86 -0.36 -12.19
CA ILE A 125 2.99 0.77 -11.88
C ILE A 125 2.32 0.56 -10.52
N LEU A 126 2.37 1.58 -9.67
CA LEU A 126 1.54 1.68 -8.48
C LEU A 126 0.28 2.46 -8.81
N ILE A 127 -0.88 1.83 -8.66
CA ILE A 127 -2.19 2.46 -8.79
C ILE A 127 -2.80 2.50 -7.39
N TRP A 128 -3.17 3.67 -6.91
CA TRP A 128 -3.74 3.83 -5.58
C TRP A 128 -5.00 4.67 -5.60
N ASP A 129 -6.07 4.08 -5.09
CA ASP A 129 -7.37 4.72 -5.00
C ASP A 129 -7.50 5.43 -3.64
N GLU A 130 -7.75 6.72 -3.67
CA GLU A 130 -7.95 7.57 -2.50
C GLU A 130 -6.93 7.33 -1.37
N PRO A 131 -5.61 7.46 -1.63
CA PRO A 131 -4.57 7.16 -0.65
C PRO A 131 -4.64 8.03 0.61
N GLU A 132 -5.29 9.17 0.54
CA GLU A 132 -5.51 10.09 1.64
C GLU A 132 -6.61 9.66 2.62
N ASN A 133 -7.40 8.65 2.27
CA ASN A 133 -8.48 8.17 3.12
C ASN A 133 -7.96 7.75 4.50
N HIS A 134 -8.65 8.22 5.52
CA HIS A 134 -8.29 8.00 6.92
C HIS A 134 -6.97 8.64 7.38
N LEU A 135 -6.34 9.51 6.56
CA LEU A 135 -5.17 10.27 6.94
C LEU A 135 -5.53 11.63 7.52
N HIS A 136 -4.93 11.97 8.67
CA HIS A 136 -4.93 13.34 9.15
C HIS A 136 -4.29 14.27 8.11
N PRO A 137 -4.75 15.54 7.91
CA PRO A 137 -4.21 16.44 6.89
C PRO A 137 -2.68 16.54 6.84
N GLN A 138 -2.03 16.59 8.00
CA GLN A 138 -0.55 16.58 8.06
C GLN A 138 0.05 15.32 7.44
N TRP A 139 -0.56 14.17 7.63
CA TRP A 139 -0.10 12.90 7.08
C TRP A 139 -0.42 12.77 5.59
N GLN A 140 -1.49 13.43 5.10
CA GLN A 140 -1.75 13.54 3.67
C GLN A 140 -0.60 14.26 2.96
N VAL A 141 -0.11 15.37 3.53
CA VAL A 141 1.04 16.10 2.99
C VAL A 141 2.30 15.24 2.97
N THR A 142 2.58 14.55 4.07
CA THR A 142 3.75 13.64 4.16
C THR A 142 3.63 12.49 3.17
N PHE A 143 2.43 11.95 2.98
CA PHE A 143 2.20 10.86 2.05
C PHE A 143 2.31 11.31 0.59
N ALA A 144 1.82 12.51 0.27
CA ALA A 144 2.03 13.12 -1.04
C ALA A 144 3.53 13.28 -1.37
N GLU A 145 4.32 13.74 -0.40
CA GLU A 145 5.78 13.84 -0.58
C GLU A 145 6.42 12.47 -0.84
N LEU A 146 5.99 11.43 -0.10
CA LEU A 146 6.48 10.06 -0.30
C LEU A 146 6.20 9.57 -1.71
N LEU A 147 4.97 9.73 -2.22
CA LEU A 147 4.60 9.28 -3.57
C LEU A 147 5.39 10.01 -4.66
N VAL A 148 5.64 11.32 -4.49
CA VAL A 148 6.51 12.07 -5.41
C VAL A 148 7.96 11.58 -5.34
N LYS A 149 8.48 11.22 -4.16
CA LYS A 149 9.80 10.62 -4.02
C LYS A 149 9.89 9.25 -4.69
N LEU A 150 8.84 8.44 -4.64
CA LEU A 150 8.76 7.17 -5.38
C LEU A 150 8.81 7.42 -6.89
N ALA A 151 8.02 8.38 -7.39
CA ALA A 151 8.03 8.76 -8.80
C ALA A 151 9.41 9.28 -9.25
N LYS A 152 10.09 10.08 -8.44
CA LYS A 152 11.46 10.56 -8.70
C LYS A 152 12.45 9.42 -8.87
N ARG A 153 12.20 8.28 -8.22
CA ARG A 153 13.01 7.06 -8.33
C ARG A 153 12.62 6.16 -9.49
N GLY A 154 11.72 6.62 -10.35
CA GLY A 154 11.28 5.90 -11.54
C GLY A 154 10.15 4.92 -11.31
N ILE A 155 9.48 4.96 -10.16
CA ILE A 155 8.27 4.16 -9.90
C ILE A 155 7.06 4.92 -10.46
N PRO A 156 6.41 4.47 -11.54
CA PRO A 156 5.21 5.14 -12.05
C PRO A 156 4.07 5.04 -11.05
N VAL A 157 3.40 6.17 -10.76
CA VAL A 157 2.31 6.25 -9.80
C VAL A 157 1.07 6.84 -10.45
N ILE A 158 -0.06 6.19 -10.30
CA ILE A 158 -1.39 6.67 -10.69
C ILE A 158 -2.23 6.76 -9.42
N ILE A 159 -2.91 7.89 -9.23
CA ILE A 159 -3.70 8.17 -8.03
C ILE A 159 -5.06 8.70 -8.45
N SER A 160 -6.13 8.16 -7.87
CA SER A 160 -7.41 8.85 -7.77
C SER A 160 -7.51 9.56 -6.42
N THR A 161 -8.10 10.73 -6.36
CA THR A 161 -8.24 11.47 -5.10
C THR A 161 -9.38 12.47 -5.17
N HIS A 162 -10.06 12.65 -4.04
CA HIS A 162 -11.05 13.71 -3.84
C HIS A 162 -10.52 14.84 -2.94
N SER A 163 -9.29 14.74 -2.43
CA SER A 163 -8.72 15.72 -1.50
C SER A 163 -7.98 16.85 -2.22
N PRO A 164 -8.51 18.09 -2.18
CA PRO A 164 -7.78 19.25 -2.71
C PRO A 164 -6.42 19.46 -2.03
N TYR A 165 -6.33 19.14 -0.73
CA TYR A 165 -5.07 19.23 0.02
C TYR A 165 -4.03 18.23 -0.49
N PHE A 166 -4.48 17.02 -0.82
CA PHE A 166 -3.60 16.00 -1.35
C PHE A 166 -3.09 16.37 -2.74
N VAL A 167 -3.98 16.87 -3.63
CA VAL A 167 -3.60 17.39 -4.96
C VAL A 167 -2.59 18.54 -4.83
N GLN A 168 -2.83 19.50 -3.90
CA GLN A 168 -1.90 20.60 -3.67
C GLN A 168 -0.55 20.11 -3.14
N GLY A 169 -0.53 19.09 -2.28
CA GLY A 169 0.68 18.42 -1.82
C GLY A 169 1.48 17.83 -2.97
N ILE A 170 0.82 17.05 -3.84
CA ILE A 170 1.45 16.47 -5.03
C ILE A 170 2.03 17.58 -5.93
N ARG A 171 1.28 18.66 -6.20
CA ARG A 171 1.76 19.79 -7.00
C ARG A 171 3.01 20.44 -6.41
N TYR A 172 2.96 20.75 -5.12
CA TYR A 172 4.07 21.39 -4.42
C TYR A 172 5.34 20.53 -4.46
N PHE A 173 5.22 19.23 -4.13
CA PHE A 173 6.38 18.35 -4.10
C PHE A 173 6.88 17.98 -5.49
N SER A 174 6.00 17.88 -6.50
CA SER A 174 6.42 17.68 -7.89
C SER A 174 7.28 18.84 -8.38
N ALA A 175 6.87 20.08 -8.11
CA ALA A 175 7.68 21.26 -8.43
C ALA A 175 9.00 21.29 -7.64
N LYS A 176 8.96 20.99 -6.33
CA LYS A 176 10.15 20.96 -5.46
C LYS A 176 11.18 19.91 -5.91
N HIS A 177 10.75 18.83 -6.54
CA HIS A 177 11.61 17.72 -6.98
C HIS A 177 11.87 17.69 -8.49
N ASP A 178 11.52 18.76 -9.24
CA ASP A 178 11.71 18.89 -10.69
C ASP A 178 10.95 17.84 -11.50
N LEU A 179 9.76 17.42 -11.01
CA LEU A 179 8.88 16.46 -11.67
C LEU A 179 7.61 17.09 -12.26
N GLU A 180 7.51 18.42 -12.30
CA GLU A 180 6.32 19.12 -12.72
C GLU A 180 5.89 18.76 -14.16
N THR A 181 6.86 18.60 -15.06
CA THR A 181 6.62 18.22 -16.47
C THR A 181 6.27 16.73 -16.65
N PHE A 182 6.49 15.91 -15.62
CA PHE A 182 6.17 14.48 -15.62
C PHE A 182 4.91 14.16 -14.83
N THR A 183 4.27 15.18 -14.22
CA THR A 183 3.06 15.01 -13.41
C THR A 183 1.86 15.56 -14.17
N ASN A 184 0.91 14.69 -14.49
CA ASN A 184 -0.31 15.05 -15.22
C ASN A 184 -1.51 14.99 -14.27
N TYR A 185 -2.47 15.89 -14.50
CA TYR A 185 -3.71 15.99 -13.71
C TYR A 185 -4.90 15.86 -14.65
N TYR A 186 -5.85 15.02 -14.27
CA TYR A 186 -7.07 14.77 -15.03
C TYR A 186 -8.26 15.02 -14.10
N LEU A 187 -9.28 15.70 -14.61
CA LEU A 187 -10.55 15.87 -13.94
C LEU A 187 -11.56 14.92 -14.58
N ALA A 188 -12.23 14.12 -13.75
CA ALA A 188 -13.35 13.32 -14.19
C ALA A 188 -14.61 14.19 -14.20
N GLU A 189 -15.28 14.27 -15.33
CA GLU A 189 -16.55 15.00 -15.52
C GLU A 189 -17.61 13.99 -15.98
N GLU A 190 -18.84 14.13 -15.47
CA GLU A 190 -19.98 13.40 -16.01
C GLU A 190 -20.38 14.06 -17.35
N GLU A 191 -20.49 13.25 -18.42
CA GLU A 191 -21.18 13.70 -19.61
C GLU A 191 -22.68 13.78 -19.31
N GLU A 192 -23.26 14.96 -19.41
CA GLU A 192 -24.72 15.13 -19.41
C GLU A 192 -25.28 14.51 -20.70
N ASP A 193 -26.05 13.39 -20.55
CA ASP A 193 -26.78 12.75 -21.65
C ASP A 193 -27.92 13.63 -22.20
#